data_a63bb9a09b9c241158f12ddb35c3f248
#
_entry.id   a63bb9a09b9c241158f12ddb35c3f248
#
_cell.length_a   1.000
_cell.length_b   1.000
_cell.length_c   1.000
_cell.angle_alpha   90.00
_cell.angle_beta   90.00
_cell.angle_gamma   90.00
#
_symmetry.space_group_name_H-M   'P 1'
#
loop_
_entity.id
_entity.type
_entity.pdbx_description
1 polymer ?
#
loop_
_entity_poly.entity_id
_entity_poly.type
_entity_poly.pdbx_seq_one_letter_code
_entity_poly.pdbx_strand_id
1 'polypeptide(L)'
;NFDPQHVFDDCKYIYVLRFDFAILIDDKVIGIIEYDGKQHFEPIDFFGGIEGFEKTKIRDNIKNNYCKSKNIPMLRIPYTMSINEIKDVIYEYYLSLTTAGCA
;
A
#
# COMPACT_ATOMS: atom_id res chain seq x y z
N ASN A 1 -8.34 13.82 0.65
CA ASN A 1 -9.14 12.81 1.36
C ASN A 1 -8.40 11.49 1.44
N PHE A 2 -8.58 10.82 2.57
CA PHE A 2 -8.02 9.49 2.80
C PHE A 2 -9.15 8.48 2.91
N ASP A 3 -9.00 7.35 2.26
CA ASP A 3 -9.94 6.24 2.34
C ASP A 3 -9.23 5.02 2.93
N PRO A 4 -9.49 4.66 4.21
CA PRO A 4 -8.87 3.49 4.81
C PRO A 4 -9.50 2.21 4.28
N GLN A 5 -8.70 1.13 4.23
CA GLN A 5 -9.14 -0.18 3.74
C GLN A 5 -9.75 -0.10 2.33
N HIS A 6 -9.15 0.70 1.47
CA HIS A 6 -9.63 0.93 0.11
C HIS A 6 -9.55 -0.34 -0.75
N VAL A 7 -10.56 -0.55 -1.60
CA VAL A 7 -10.59 -1.68 -2.53
C VAL A 7 -10.80 -1.19 -3.96
N PHE A 8 -10.20 -1.90 -4.90
CA PHE A 8 -10.51 -1.79 -6.33
C PHE A 8 -11.17 -3.11 -6.75
N ASP A 9 -12.28 -3.04 -7.46
CA ASP A 9 -13.06 -4.25 -7.83
C ASP A 9 -12.25 -5.22 -8.69
N ASP A 10 -11.30 -4.72 -9.46
CA ASP A 10 -10.47 -5.50 -10.37
C ASP A 10 -9.10 -5.87 -9.80
N CYS A 11 -8.80 -5.52 -8.54
CA CYS A 11 -7.57 -5.93 -7.87
C CYS A 11 -7.87 -7.04 -6.88
N LYS A 12 -7.58 -8.28 -7.26
CA LYS A 12 -7.94 -9.42 -6.43
C LYS A 12 -7.00 -10.61 -6.64
N TYR A 13 -6.94 -11.45 -5.61
CA TYR A 13 -6.32 -12.77 -5.65
C TYR A 13 -7.45 -13.82 -5.70
N ILE A 14 -7.97 -14.28 -4.56
CA ILE A 14 -9.20 -15.08 -4.49
C ILE A 14 -10.37 -14.14 -4.28
N TYR A 15 -10.17 -13.13 -3.42
CA TYR A 15 -11.12 -12.07 -3.13
C TYR A 15 -10.49 -10.72 -3.45
N VAL A 16 -11.33 -9.68 -3.50
CA VAL A 16 -10.84 -8.30 -3.66
C VAL A 16 -9.82 -7.99 -2.56
N LEU A 17 -8.66 -7.45 -2.94
CA LEU A 17 -7.61 -7.08 -2.01
C LEU A 17 -7.87 -5.69 -1.44
N ARG A 18 -7.57 -5.49 -0.14
CA ARG A 18 -7.72 -4.21 0.53
C ARG A 18 -6.38 -3.51 0.63
N PHE A 19 -6.39 -2.22 0.31
CA PHE A 19 -5.24 -1.34 0.51
C PHE A 19 -5.44 -0.57 1.81
N ASP A 20 -4.36 -0.36 2.58
CA ASP A 20 -4.48 0.28 3.89
C ASP A 20 -5.05 1.70 3.79
N PHE A 21 -4.50 2.52 2.87
CA PHE A 21 -5.01 3.86 2.64
C PHE A 21 -4.91 4.24 1.17
N ALA A 22 -5.93 4.94 0.68
CA ALA A 22 -5.89 5.62 -0.61
C ALA A 22 -6.01 7.12 -0.39
N ILE A 23 -5.25 7.89 -1.19
CA ILE A 23 -5.36 9.35 -1.22
C ILE A 23 -6.17 9.72 -2.45
N LEU A 24 -7.25 10.48 -2.26
CA LEU A 24 -8.16 10.85 -3.33
C LEU A 24 -8.21 12.36 -3.50
N ILE A 25 -8.29 12.79 -4.76
CA ILE A 25 -8.63 14.16 -5.14
C ILE A 25 -9.74 14.07 -6.18
N ASP A 26 -10.86 14.75 -5.93
CA ASP A 26 -12.04 14.72 -6.81
C ASP A 26 -12.49 13.28 -7.12
N ASP A 27 -12.58 12.47 -6.07
CA ASP A 27 -12.97 11.05 -6.13
C ASP A 27 -12.04 10.16 -6.95
N LYS A 28 -10.89 10.67 -7.35
CA LYS A 28 -9.87 9.90 -8.07
C LYS A 28 -8.74 9.53 -7.13
N VAL A 29 -8.35 8.24 -7.14
CA VAL A 29 -7.20 7.77 -6.37
C VAL A 29 -5.92 8.27 -7.04
N ILE A 30 -5.13 9.04 -6.29
CA ILE A 30 -3.86 9.59 -6.75
C ILE A 30 -2.66 8.94 -6.08
N GLY A 31 -2.87 8.19 -5.01
CA GLY A 31 -1.79 7.51 -4.30
C GLY A 31 -2.33 6.44 -3.37
N ILE A 32 -1.46 5.50 -3.03
CA ILE A 32 -1.75 4.40 -2.10
C ILE A 32 -0.66 4.38 -1.04
N ILE A 33 -1.05 4.13 0.21
CA ILE A 33 -0.12 3.90 1.32
C ILE A 33 -0.41 2.53 1.90
N GLU A 34 0.63 1.69 1.98
CA GLU A 34 0.59 0.37 2.61
C GLU A 34 1.54 0.34 3.81
N TYR A 35 1.05 -0.14 4.96
CA TYR A 35 1.90 -0.39 6.11
C TYR A 35 2.25 -1.88 6.14
N ASP A 36 3.53 -2.19 5.98
CA ASP A 36 4.01 -3.57 5.92
C ASP A 36 4.50 -4.02 7.29
N GLY A 37 3.69 -4.83 7.98
CA GLY A 37 4.08 -5.45 9.23
C GLY A 37 5.14 -6.53 9.00
N LYS A 38 5.61 -7.12 10.09
CA LYS A 38 6.70 -8.11 10.06
C LYS A 38 6.39 -9.31 9.17
N GLN A 39 5.11 -9.70 9.05
CA GLN A 39 4.67 -10.83 8.23
C GLN A 39 4.92 -10.63 6.73
N HIS A 40 5.17 -9.40 6.28
CA HIS A 40 5.54 -9.12 4.88
C HIS A 40 7.01 -9.42 4.60
N PHE A 41 7.85 -9.61 5.62
CA PHE A 41 9.29 -9.77 5.49
C PHE A 41 9.80 -11.14 5.88
N GLU A 42 9.06 -11.86 6.75
CA GLU A 42 9.46 -13.17 7.22
C GLU A 42 8.25 -14.03 7.61
N PRO A 43 8.39 -15.38 7.64
CA PRO A 43 7.32 -16.24 8.11
C PRO A 43 7.05 -16.00 9.60
N ILE A 44 5.76 -15.86 9.97
CA ILE A 44 5.30 -15.71 11.35
C ILE A 44 4.26 -16.78 11.62
N ASP A 45 4.46 -17.61 12.63
CA ASP A 45 3.56 -18.73 12.94
C ASP A 45 2.10 -18.29 13.13
N PHE A 46 1.89 -17.16 13.79
CA PHE A 46 0.57 -16.59 13.99
C PHE A 46 -0.14 -16.26 12.66
N PHE A 47 0.61 -15.94 11.62
CA PHE A 47 0.09 -15.59 10.29
C PHE A 47 0.26 -16.72 9.27
N GLY A 48 0.30 -17.99 9.73
CA GLY A 48 0.34 -19.15 8.86
C GLY A 48 1.73 -19.64 8.48
N GLY A 49 2.80 -19.17 9.15
CA GLY A 49 4.16 -19.64 8.93
C GLY A 49 4.65 -19.39 7.51
N ILE A 50 5.37 -20.35 6.94
CA ILE A 50 5.97 -20.23 5.59
C ILE A 50 4.88 -20.10 4.52
N GLU A 51 3.81 -20.88 4.60
CA GLU A 51 2.71 -20.84 3.64
C GLU A 51 2.01 -19.48 3.67
N GLY A 52 1.78 -18.93 4.87
CA GLY A 52 1.21 -17.61 5.06
C GLY A 52 2.11 -16.51 4.48
N PHE A 53 3.42 -16.65 4.66
CA PHE A 53 4.41 -15.72 4.10
C PHE A 53 4.39 -15.73 2.57
N GLU A 54 4.32 -16.90 1.94
CA GLU A 54 4.23 -17.02 0.49
C GLU A 54 2.95 -16.39 -0.05
N LYS A 55 1.81 -16.59 0.62
CA LYS A 55 0.54 -15.96 0.24
C LYS A 55 0.59 -14.44 0.38
N THR A 56 1.24 -13.93 1.42
CA THR A 56 1.46 -12.50 1.61
C THR A 56 2.26 -11.92 0.45
N LYS A 57 3.33 -12.58 0.03
CA LYS A 57 4.14 -12.14 -1.10
C LYS A 57 3.34 -12.12 -2.41
N ILE A 58 2.49 -13.11 -2.64
CA ILE A 58 1.62 -13.13 -3.83
C ILE A 58 0.69 -11.93 -3.82
N ARG A 59 0.04 -11.65 -2.69
CA ARG A 59 -0.85 -10.49 -2.56
C ARG A 59 -0.12 -9.17 -2.75
N ASP A 60 1.07 -9.04 -2.15
CA ASP A 60 1.90 -7.84 -2.30
C ASP A 60 2.27 -7.61 -3.76
N ASN A 61 2.66 -8.65 -4.49
CA ASN A 61 3.00 -8.54 -5.89
C ASN A 61 1.78 -8.14 -6.75
N ILE A 62 0.61 -8.69 -6.45
CA ILE A 62 -0.62 -8.33 -7.15
C ILE A 62 -0.93 -6.86 -6.94
N LYS A 63 -0.85 -6.37 -5.69
CA LYS A 63 -1.08 -4.96 -5.37
C LYS A 63 -0.06 -4.05 -6.05
N ASN A 64 1.22 -4.41 -5.99
CA ASN A 64 2.29 -3.61 -6.62
C ASN A 64 2.08 -3.50 -8.13
N ASN A 65 1.80 -4.63 -8.78
CA ASN A 65 1.58 -4.66 -10.23
C ASN A 65 0.31 -3.91 -10.62
N TYR A 66 -0.74 -4.01 -9.82
CA TYR A 66 -1.98 -3.28 -10.07
C TYR A 66 -1.74 -1.78 -10.07
N CYS A 67 -1.11 -1.26 -9.02
CA CYS A 67 -0.83 0.17 -8.93
C CYS A 67 0.10 0.64 -10.05
N LYS A 68 1.10 -0.17 -10.40
CA LYS A 68 2.02 0.14 -11.51
C LYS A 68 1.26 0.21 -12.83
N SER A 69 0.35 -0.73 -13.10
CA SER A 69 -0.41 -0.77 -14.35
C SER A 69 -1.39 0.40 -14.47
N LYS A 70 -1.87 0.93 -13.34
CA LYS A 70 -2.79 2.06 -13.30
C LYS A 70 -2.08 3.41 -13.12
N ASN A 71 -0.74 3.41 -13.07
CA ASN A 71 0.07 4.60 -12.81
C ASN A 71 -0.28 5.28 -11.48
N ILE A 72 -0.56 4.49 -10.45
CA ILE A 72 -0.82 4.97 -9.10
C ILE A 72 0.45 4.80 -8.28
N PRO A 73 1.08 5.89 -7.81
CA PRO A 73 2.23 5.79 -6.91
C PRO A 73 1.85 5.08 -5.61
N MET A 74 2.72 4.23 -5.12
CA MET A 74 2.50 3.49 -3.87
C MET A 74 3.66 3.77 -2.92
N LEU A 75 3.33 4.16 -1.69
CA LEU A 75 4.29 4.26 -0.58
C LEU A 75 4.12 3.06 0.32
N ARG A 76 5.19 2.27 0.49
CA ARG A 76 5.21 1.19 1.48
C ARG A 76 6.02 1.61 2.69
N ILE A 77 5.43 1.47 3.87
CA ILE A 77 6.04 1.84 5.14
C ILE A 77 6.32 0.56 5.91
N PRO A 78 7.61 0.17 6.08
CA PRO A 78 7.94 -1.03 6.84
C PRO A 78 7.74 -0.81 8.35
N TYR A 79 7.40 -1.87 9.05
CA TYR A 79 7.16 -1.83 10.50
C TYR A 79 8.39 -1.35 11.30
N THR A 80 9.58 -1.41 10.72
CA THR A 80 10.82 -0.97 11.35
C THR A 80 10.98 0.54 11.43
N MET A 81 10.16 1.28 10.70
CA MET A 81 10.23 2.74 10.64
C MET A 81 9.62 3.36 11.90
N SER A 82 10.30 4.35 12.49
CA SER A 82 9.79 5.07 13.66
C SER A 82 8.62 5.98 13.27
N ILE A 83 7.82 6.41 14.28
CA ILE A 83 6.71 7.32 14.05
C ILE A 83 7.16 8.63 13.41
N ASN A 84 8.29 9.18 13.84
CA ASN A 84 8.81 10.42 13.26
C ASN A 84 9.22 10.24 11.80
N GLU A 85 9.90 9.12 11.49
CA GLU A 85 10.24 8.78 10.11
C GLU A 85 8.99 8.60 9.24
N ILE A 86 7.96 7.93 9.78
CA ILE A 86 6.69 7.73 9.08
C ILE A 86 6.04 9.08 8.74
N LYS A 87 6.00 10.01 9.69
CA LYS A 87 5.45 11.34 9.45
C LYS A 87 6.18 12.06 8.32
N ASP A 88 7.51 11.99 8.32
CA ASP A 88 8.33 12.65 7.30
C ASP A 88 8.11 12.06 5.92
N VAL A 89 8.11 10.73 5.79
CA VAL A 89 7.92 10.09 4.48
C VAL A 89 6.51 10.29 3.95
N ILE A 90 5.48 10.27 4.80
CA ILE A 90 4.11 10.54 4.39
C ILE A 90 3.98 11.98 3.90
N TYR A 91 4.57 12.93 4.61
CA TYR A 91 4.53 14.33 4.23
C TYR A 91 5.19 14.56 2.86
N GLU A 92 6.39 14.03 2.67
CA GLU A 92 7.10 14.13 1.40
C GLU A 92 6.35 13.44 0.25
N TYR A 93 5.77 12.28 0.52
CA TYR A 93 4.95 11.55 -0.45
C TYR A 93 3.74 12.37 -0.87
N TYR A 94 3.01 12.94 0.09
CA TYR A 94 1.86 13.80 -0.17
C TYR A 94 2.25 15.01 -1.02
N LEU A 95 3.36 15.67 -0.69
CA LEU A 95 3.86 16.80 -1.48
C LEU A 95 4.17 16.37 -2.90
N SER A 96 4.80 15.21 -3.09
CA SER A 96 5.13 14.71 -4.44
C SER A 96 3.88 14.47 -5.28
N LEU A 97 2.80 13.97 -4.67
CA LEU A 97 1.54 13.73 -5.36
C LEU A 97 0.86 15.05 -5.77
N THR A 98 0.88 16.03 -4.90
CA THR A 98 0.17 17.30 -5.13
C THR A 98 0.96 18.25 -6.02
N THR A 99 2.28 18.29 -5.91
CA THR A 99 3.13 19.16 -6.75
C THR A 99 3.29 18.60 -8.15
N ALA A 100 3.35 17.28 -8.32
CA ALA A 100 3.43 16.66 -9.65
C ALA A 100 2.23 17.03 -10.53
N GLY A 101 1.06 17.24 -9.92
CA GLY A 101 -0.14 17.66 -10.63
C GLY A 101 -0.10 19.10 -11.11
N CYS A 102 0.85 19.91 -10.64
CA CYS A 102 1.00 21.30 -11.01
C CYS A 102 1.98 21.50 -12.17
N ALA A 103 2.68 20.46 -12.51
CA ALA A 103 3.65 20.51 -13.63
C ALA A 103 2.98 20.28 -15.01
#